data_95b1df774aca91829aa76d18ce7623d8
#
_entry.id   95b1df774aca91829aa76d18ce7623d8
#
_cell.length_a   1.000
_cell.length_b   1.000
_cell.length_c   1.000
_cell.angle_alpha   90.00
_cell.angle_beta   90.00
_cell.angle_gamma   90.00
#
_symmetry.space_group_name_H-M   'P 1'
#
loop_
_entity.id
_entity.type
_entity.pdbx_description
1 polymer ?
#
loop_
_entity_poly.entity_id
_entity_poly.type
_entity_poly.pdbx_seq_one_letter_code
_entity_poly.pdbx_strand_id
1 'polypeptide(L)'
;MTNTPRTGAALFFDVLNDLGVEYLFGHTGGAVIPLHVELNKRMRRKQKVPRFILCRQEGGAGHAAEGYARASGRVGVALATSGPGATNLATPIADAHKDSVPTVFITGQVPSFAIGSDAFQEVDTVGMTRPISKHNFLVKDVADLEWVLREAFALAGSGRPGPVVVDICKDAQLASVGRQNPPRQRHREPIPFDAARADAILAALATAERPVIKAGGGIIHAGAAAALCRFVEQFDTPVTTTFNGLGAVPFALRHNLGMPGMHGSIPANYALRDADLVLSLGGRFDDRVAVKGFATGKRIAHVDIDPSEIDKTVRTDLALVATLDAFFEHAHASARRAQHPDWMAQIAEWRTQMPMPYPSSDYIKPQAVIEILSELTDGTATLVTGVGQHQMWAAQYYRFARPRQWISSGGLGTMGFGLPAAIGAWFANPEQPVVLIDGDGSFQMNIQELATVVANRIPLKMFVLNNSFLGMVRQWEDMMDGGHHYETCLARNDECEPDCIDIDQTCRRQLPNLMGLSQVYPRLTTMRVKDPAGLADTLRQAMATAGPVLVDVWIDKAENVLPMVPPGHGLAQMIES
;
A
#
# COMPACT_ATOMS: atom_id res chain seq x y z
N MET A 1 47.48 -4.88 -15.80
CA MET A 1 46.13 -4.81 -15.17
C MET A 1 46.13 -5.83 -14.07
N THR A 2 46.20 -5.40 -12.81
CA THR A 2 46.13 -6.31 -11.67
C THR A 2 44.74 -6.92 -11.67
N ASN A 3 44.68 -8.23 -11.84
CA ASN A 3 43.45 -9.02 -11.81
C ASN A 3 42.96 -9.04 -10.33
N THR A 4 42.34 -7.95 -9.90
CA THR A 4 41.76 -7.90 -8.54
C THR A 4 40.67 -8.95 -8.47
N PRO A 5 40.68 -9.88 -7.52
CA PRO A 5 39.69 -10.90 -7.41
C PRO A 5 38.28 -10.29 -7.30
N ARG A 6 37.30 -10.87 -7.99
CA ARG A 6 35.88 -10.47 -7.86
C ARG A 6 35.44 -10.73 -6.42
N THR A 7 34.90 -9.74 -5.73
CA THR A 7 34.43 -9.85 -4.35
C THR A 7 32.93 -10.19 -4.29
N GLY A 8 32.43 -10.64 -3.11
CA GLY A 8 31.01 -10.84 -2.88
C GLY A 8 30.20 -9.54 -3.13
N ALA A 9 30.75 -8.36 -2.77
CA ALA A 9 30.12 -7.09 -3.09
C ALA A 9 30.02 -6.84 -4.61
N ALA A 10 31.01 -7.25 -5.38
CA ALA A 10 30.94 -7.16 -6.85
C ALA A 10 29.90 -8.13 -7.40
N LEU A 11 29.86 -9.39 -6.92
CA LEU A 11 28.86 -10.38 -7.29
C LEU A 11 27.44 -9.89 -6.96
N PHE A 12 27.23 -9.29 -5.80
CA PHE A 12 25.95 -8.70 -5.41
C PHE A 12 25.39 -7.75 -6.47
N PHE A 13 26.17 -6.77 -6.92
CA PHE A 13 25.71 -5.83 -7.95
C PHE A 13 25.56 -6.46 -9.33
N ASP A 14 26.36 -7.48 -9.66
CA ASP A 14 26.18 -8.20 -10.92
C ASP A 14 24.81 -8.90 -10.95
N VAL A 15 24.46 -9.60 -9.86
CA VAL A 15 23.17 -10.28 -9.73
C VAL A 15 22.01 -9.29 -9.75
N LEU A 16 22.11 -8.14 -9.06
CA LEU A 16 21.06 -7.13 -9.10
C LEU A 16 20.88 -6.52 -10.51
N ASN A 17 21.97 -6.32 -11.25
CA ASN A 17 21.90 -5.86 -12.64
C ASN A 17 21.21 -6.89 -13.54
N ASP A 18 21.53 -8.18 -13.38
CA ASP A 18 20.89 -9.29 -14.12
C ASP A 18 19.39 -9.37 -13.82
N LEU A 19 19.02 -9.11 -12.57
CA LEU A 19 17.61 -9.08 -12.12
C LEU A 19 16.87 -7.80 -12.52
N GLY A 20 17.55 -6.86 -13.17
CA GLY A 20 16.94 -5.62 -13.65
C GLY A 20 16.60 -4.62 -12.55
N VAL A 21 17.26 -4.69 -11.39
CA VAL A 21 17.07 -3.72 -10.31
C VAL A 21 17.58 -2.34 -10.74
N GLU A 22 16.71 -1.34 -10.70
CA GLU A 22 17.03 0.03 -11.09
C GLU A 22 17.34 0.92 -9.87
N TYR A 23 16.64 0.67 -8.75
CA TYR A 23 16.76 1.48 -7.53
C TYR A 23 16.99 0.62 -6.30
N LEU A 24 17.82 1.11 -5.39
CA LEU A 24 18.01 0.64 -4.03
C LEU A 24 17.64 1.78 -3.09
N PHE A 25 16.58 1.63 -2.34
CA PHE A 25 16.22 2.58 -1.28
C PHE A 25 16.93 2.16 0.01
N GLY A 26 17.61 3.06 0.69
CA GLY A 26 18.36 2.58 1.84
C GLY A 26 19.02 3.65 2.68
N HIS A 27 19.57 3.17 3.80
CA HIS A 27 20.45 3.93 4.67
C HIS A 27 21.75 3.16 4.86
N THR A 28 22.87 3.86 4.89
CA THR A 28 24.20 3.23 5.01
C THR A 28 24.55 2.90 6.45
N GLY A 29 25.61 2.09 6.64
CA GLY A 29 26.16 1.76 7.95
C GLY A 29 27.30 0.75 7.88
N GLY A 30 27.90 0.44 9.03
CA GLY A 30 29.15 -0.32 9.14
C GLY A 30 29.17 -1.68 8.44
N ALA A 31 28.05 -2.45 8.52
CA ALA A 31 28.01 -3.79 7.97
C ALA A 31 27.80 -3.83 6.46
N VAL A 32 27.41 -2.73 5.81
CA VAL A 32 27.22 -2.63 4.33
C VAL A 32 28.25 -1.76 3.62
N ILE A 33 29.28 -1.30 4.34
CA ILE A 33 30.40 -0.53 3.72
C ILE A 33 30.97 -1.23 2.49
N PRO A 34 31.22 -2.56 2.46
CA PRO A 34 31.79 -3.19 1.27
C PRO A 34 30.90 -3.04 0.04
N LEU A 35 29.57 -3.08 0.19
CA LEU A 35 28.62 -2.82 -0.89
C LEU A 35 28.72 -1.38 -1.39
N HIS A 36 28.78 -0.39 -0.50
CA HIS A 36 28.89 1.02 -0.87
C HIS A 36 30.25 1.35 -1.52
N VAL A 37 31.34 0.71 -1.09
CA VAL A 37 32.65 0.84 -1.74
C VAL A 37 32.58 0.34 -3.18
N GLU A 38 31.97 -0.81 -3.41
CA GLU A 38 31.83 -1.36 -4.76
C GLU A 38 30.89 -0.51 -5.62
N LEU A 39 29.77 -0.04 -5.07
CA LEU A 39 28.86 0.90 -5.73
C LEU A 39 29.63 2.12 -6.24
N ASN A 40 30.42 2.77 -5.38
CA ASN A 40 31.24 3.92 -5.74
C ASN A 40 32.28 3.61 -6.85
N LYS A 41 32.94 2.45 -6.77
CA LYS A 41 33.90 2.02 -7.82
C LYS A 41 33.18 1.91 -9.16
N ARG A 42 32.01 1.30 -9.22
CA ARG A 42 31.21 1.15 -10.46
C ARG A 42 30.74 2.47 -11.00
N MET A 43 30.23 3.35 -10.14
CA MET A 43 29.83 4.71 -10.54
C MET A 43 30.98 5.50 -11.15
N ARG A 44 32.18 5.49 -10.52
CA ARG A 44 33.38 6.16 -11.06
C ARG A 44 33.82 5.58 -12.42
N ARG A 45 33.61 4.29 -12.63
CA ARG A 45 33.92 3.60 -13.89
C ARG A 45 32.80 3.69 -14.92
N LYS A 46 31.69 4.39 -14.60
CA LYS A 46 30.47 4.50 -15.43
C LYS A 46 29.89 3.12 -15.83
N GLN A 47 30.05 2.14 -14.97
CA GLN A 47 29.45 0.82 -15.13
C GLN A 47 27.99 0.85 -14.71
N LYS A 48 27.16 -0.01 -15.30
CA LYS A 48 25.75 -0.17 -14.89
C LYS A 48 25.68 -0.62 -13.43
N VAL A 49 24.87 0.04 -12.65
CA VAL A 49 24.60 -0.26 -11.25
C VAL A 49 23.25 0.37 -10.85
N PRO A 50 22.48 -0.26 -9.97
CA PRO A 50 21.27 0.35 -9.44
C PRO A 50 21.55 1.72 -8.80
N ARG A 51 20.66 2.68 -9.01
CA ARG A 51 20.78 3.98 -8.35
C ARG A 51 20.41 3.82 -6.86
N PHE A 52 21.32 4.20 -5.98
CA PHE A 52 21.07 4.22 -4.55
C PHE A 52 20.34 5.52 -4.15
N ILE A 53 19.20 5.39 -3.52
CA ILE A 53 18.41 6.50 -2.98
C ILE A 53 18.60 6.52 -1.47
N LEU A 54 19.36 7.50 -1.01
CA LEU A 54 19.63 7.66 0.42
C LEU A 54 18.41 8.24 1.12
N CYS A 55 17.66 7.39 1.80
CA CYS A 55 16.61 7.76 2.74
C CYS A 55 17.20 8.22 4.07
N ARG A 56 16.44 8.92 4.88
CA ARG A 56 16.92 9.49 6.13
C ARG A 56 16.71 8.55 7.32
N GLN A 57 15.91 7.50 7.11
CA GLN A 57 15.65 6.46 8.09
C GLN A 57 15.30 5.15 7.36
N GLU A 58 15.68 4.00 7.91
CA GLU A 58 15.56 2.70 7.24
C GLU A 58 14.09 2.29 7.04
N GLY A 59 13.20 2.60 8.00
CA GLY A 59 11.76 2.37 7.83
C GLY A 59 11.20 3.15 6.64
N GLY A 60 11.63 4.41 6.47
CA GLY A 60 11.33 5.21 5.30
C GLY A 60 11.85 4.57 4.01
N ALA A 61 13.06 4.00 4.04
CA ALA A 61 13.61 3.28 2.88
C ALA A 61 12.77 2.03 2.53
N GLY A 62 12.31 1.30 3.54
CA GLY A 62 11.44 0.14 3.35
C GLY A 62 10.11 0.53 2.70
N HIS A 63 9.43 1.56 3.21
CA HIS A 63 8.18 2.06 2.63
C HIS A 63 8.38 2.67 1.24
N ALA A 64 9.54 3.27 0.94
CA ALA A 64 9.85 3.70 -0.43
C ALA A 64 9.99 2.51 -1.39
N ALA A 65 10.62 1.42 -0.95
CA ALA A 65 10.67 0.18 -1.72
C ALA A 65 9.27 -0.41 -1.97
N GLU A 66 8.38 -0.36 -0.97
CA GLU A 66 6.98 -0.76 -1.13
C GLU A 66 6.23 0.13 -2.13
N GLY A 67 6.34 1.45 -2.01
CA GLY A 67 5.72 2.39 -2.94
C GLY A 67 6.16 2.17 -4.38
N TYR A 68 7.46 1.90 -4.59
CA TYR A 68 8.00 1.52 -5.88
C TYR A 68 7.40 0.21 -6.41
N ALA A 69 7.30 -0.82 -5.56
CA ALA A 69 6.76 -2.11 -5.95
C ALA A 69 5.27 -2.03 -6.33
N ARG A 70 4.47 -1.30 -5.54
CA ARG A 70 3.03 -1.12 -5.80
C ARG A 70 2.78 -0.37 -7.10
N ALA A 71 3.53 0.72 -7.34
CA ALA A 71 3.38 1.54 -8.55
C ALA A 71 3.89 0.84 -9.82
N SER A 72 5.06 0.18 -9.75
CA SER A 72 5.71 -0.43 -10.91
C SER A 72 5.25 -1.86 -11.21
N GLY A 73 4.77 -2.61 -10.19
CA GLY A 73 4.55 -4.06 -10.28
C GLY A 73 5.83 -4.89 -10.25
N ARG A 74 6.99 -4.27 -10.06
CA ARG A 74 8.29 -4.92 -9.94
C ARG A 74 8.67 -5.12 -8.47
N VAL A 75 9.66 -5.96 -8.20
CA VAL A 75 10.17 -6.16 -6.84
C VAL A 75 10.88 -4.88 -6.36
N GLY A 76 10.42 -4.34 -5.23
CA GLY A 76 11.07 -3.21 -4.55
C GLY A 76 12.24 -3.70 -3.72
N VAL A 77 13.30 -2.89 -3.59
CA VAL A 77 14.51 -3.30 -2.84
C VAL A 77 14.91 -2.24 -1.83
N ALA A 78 14.99 -2.65 -0.56
CA ALA A 78 15.52 -1.82 0.52
C ALA A 78 16.85 -2.37 1.03
N LEU A 79 17.77 -1.48 1.43
CA LEU A 79 19.09 -1.83 1.98
C LEU A 79 19.34 -1.12 3.31
N ALA A 80 19.70 -1.86 4.34
CA ALA A 80 20.08 -1.33 5.64
C ALA A 80 21.32 -2.03 6.23
N THR A 81 21.90 -1.42 7.24
CA THR A 81 22.99 -2.04 8.01
C THR A 81 22.45 -3.03 9.07
N SER A 82 23.34 -3.65 9.83
CA SER A 82 23.01 -4.54 10.95
C SER A 82 22.41 -3.78 12.15
N GLY A 83 21.99 -4.51 13.16
CA GLY A 83 21.50 -3.97 14.42
C GLY A 83 20.33 -3.03 14.23
N PRO A 84 20.45 -1.73 14.63
CA PRO A 84 19.37 -0.77 14.54
C PRO A 84 18.88 -0.56 13.10
N GLY A 85 19.72 -0.71 12.09
CA GLY A 85 19.30 -0.63 10.70
C GLY A 85 18.34 -1.75 10.32
N ALA A 86 18.66 -2.99 10.70
CA ALA A 86 17.79 -4.13 10.48
C ALA A 86 16.49 -4.05 11.29
N THR A 87 16.54 -3.63 12.57
CA THR A 87 15.34 -3.52 13.41
C THR A 87 14.38 -2.42 12.94
N ASN A 88 14.90 -1.32 12.39
CA ASN A 88 14.07 -0.26 11.80
C ASN A 88 13.30 -0.70 10.54
N LEU A 89 13.68 -1.82 9.90
CA LEU A 89 12.95 -2.40 8.79
C LEU A 89 11.77 -3.29 9.22
N ALA A 90 11.60 -3.59 10.51
CA ALA A 90 10.55 -4.51 10.97
C ALA A 90 9.14 -4.06 10.52
N THR A 91 8.81 -2.78 10.70
CA THR A 91 7.50 -2.24 10.30
C THR A 91 7.25 -2.34 8.78
N PRO A 92 8.12 -1.86 7.88
CA PRO A 92 7.88 -2.00 6.44
C PRO A 92 7.88 -3.47 5.98
N ILE A 93 8.66 -4.37 6.58
CA ILE A 93 8.58 -5.80 6.29
C ILE A 93 7.19 -6.34 6.65
N ALA A 94 6.67 -6.00 7.82
CA ALA A 94 5.35 -6.43 8.27
C ALA A 94 4.23 -5.83 7.39
N ASP A 95 4.37 -4.57 6.97
CA ASP A 95 3.42 -3.89 6.06
C ASP A 95 3.39 -4.59 4.70
N ALA A 96 4.54 -4.78 4.07
CA ALA A 96 4.66 -5.51 2.81
C ALA A 96 4.08 -6.95 2.90
N HIS A 97 4.26 -7.63 4.05
CA HIS A 97 3.70 -8.96 4.28
C HIS A 97 2.17 -8.94 4.36
N LYS A 98 1.60 -7.99 5.09
CA LYS A 98 0.15 -7.85 5.25
C LYS A 98 -0.55 -7.53 3.93
N ASP A 99 0.07 -6.71 3.10
CA ASP A 99 -0.49 -6.25 1.83
C ASP A 99 0.02 -7.02 0.60
N SER A 100 0.79 -8.09 0.83
CA SER A 100 1.29 -8.97 -0.24
C SER A 100 2.15 -8.22 -1.27
N VAL A 101 3.00 -7.29 -0.82
CA VAL A 101 3.85 -6.46 -1.69
C VAL A 101 5.18 -7.17 -1.97
N PRO A 102 5.56 -7.38 -3.23
CA PRO A 102 6.82 -8.03 -3.58
C PRO A 102 8.00 -7.11 -3.27
N THR A 103 8.72 -7.38 -2.19
CA THR A 103 9.90 -6.60 -1.76
C THR A 103 11.02 -7.51 -1.31
N VAL A 104 12.26 -7.09 -1.54
CA VAL A 104 13.46 -7.74 -1.01
C VAL A 104 14.15 -6.75 -0.09
N PHE A 105 14.23 -7.12 1.19
CA PHE A 105 14.92 -6.35 2.22
C PHE A 105 16.31 -6.94 2.42
N ILE A 106 17.34 -6.17 2.15
CA ILE A 106 18.73 -6.57 2.27
C ILE A 106 19.31 -5.91 3.51
N THR A 107 19.82 -6.71 4.44
CA THR A 107 20.51 -6.24 5.62
C THR A 107 21.96 -6.69 5.61
N GLY A 108 22.84 -5.83 6.10
CA GLY A 108 24.18 -6.27 6.44
C GLY A 108 24.17 -6.94 7.81
N GLN A 109 25.03 -7.93 8.01
CA GLN A 109 25.25 -8.60 9.29
C GLN A 109 26.71 -8.46 9.72
N VAL A 110 26.98 -8.61 11.01
CA VAL A 110 28.35 -8.75 11.52
C VAL A 110 29.09 -9.89 10.82
N PRO A 111 30.43 -9.95 10.86
CA PRO A 111 31.15 -11.10 10.30
C PRO A 111 30.63 -12.42 10.86
N SER A 112 30.59 -13.46 10.04
CA SER A 112 29.98 -14.75 10.36
C SER A 112 30.51 -15.39 11.65
N PHE A 113 31.81 -15.19 11.93
CA PHE A 113 32.46 -15.69 13.14
C PHE A 113 32.10 -14.91 14.41
N ALA A 114 31.50 -13.71 14.28
CA ALA A 114 31.10 -12.86 15.40
C ALA A 114 29.63 -13.05 15.78
N ILE A 115 28.85 -13.81 15.02
CA ILE A 115 27.43 -14.09 15.32
C ILE A 115 27.33 -14.89 16.63
N GLY A 116 26.49 -14.40 17.56
CA GLY A 116 26.27 -15.02 18.86
C GLY A 116 27.32 -14.65 19.92
N SER A 117 28.13 -13.60 19.65
CA SER A 117 29.17 -13.12 20.58
C SER A 117 28.85 -11.73 21.20
N ASP A 118 27.60 -11.26 21.08
CA ASP A 118 27.21 -9.91 21.48
C ASP A 118 28.01 -8.82 20.76
N ALA A 119 28.38 -9.04 19.51
CA ALA A 119 29.15 -8.10 18.71
C ALA A 119 28.39 -6.78 18.54
N PHE A 120 29.12 -5.67 18.42
CA PHE A 120 28.51 -4.36 18.22
C PHE A 120 27.56 -4.34 17.00
N GLN A 121 26.32 -3.92 17.22
CA GLN A 121 25.25 -3.91 16.22
C GLN A 121 24.88 -5.30 15.67
N GLU A 122 25.09 -6.36 16.42
CA GLU A 122 24.52 -7.66 16.11
C GLU A 122 23.04 -7.71 16.51
N VAL A 123 22.23 -8.38 15.69
CA VAL A 123 20.85 -8.77 16.01
C VAL A 123 20.49 -10.02 15.22
N ASP A 124 19.67 -10.89 15.80
CA ASP A 124 19.09 -12.03 15.07
C ASP A 124 17.99 -11.53 14.10
N THR A 125 18.44 -11.01 12.96
CA THR A 125 17.55 -10.52 11.90
C THR A 125 16.60 -11.60 11.39
N VAL A 126 17.09 -12.85 11.27
CA VAL A 126 16.28 -13.98 10.79
C VAL A 126 15.18 -14.32 11.79
N GLY A 127 15.51 -14.42 13.07
CA GLY A 127 14.53 -14.69 14.13
C GLY A 127 13.48 -13.59 14.23
N MET A 128 13.90 -12.33 14.22
CA MET A 128 13.02 -11.17 14.30
C MET A 128 12.07 -11.08 13.09
N THR A 129 12.53 -11.37 11.88
CA THR A 129 11.75 -11.18 10.65
C THR A 129 10.94 -12.39 10.23
N ARG A 130 11.18 -13.57 10.83
CA ARG A 130 10.49 -14.83 10.48
C ARG A 130 8.96 -14.71 10.47
N PRO A 131 8.29 -14.15 11.49
CA PRO A 131 6.82 -14.08 11.53
C PRO A 131 6.21 -13.01 10.62
N ILE A 132 7.02 -12.07 10.12
CA ILE A 132 6.56 -10.91 9.35
C ILE A 132 7.06 -10.91 7.91
N SER A 133 7.72 -11.98 7.46
CA SER A 133 8.23 -12.10 6.09
C SER A 133 7.73 -13.39 5.43
N LYS A 134 7.73 -13.41 4.11
CA LYS A 134 7.43 -14.62 3.34
C LYS A 134 8.55 -15.65 3.46
N HIS A 135 9.79 -15.17 3.50
CA HIS A 135 10.99 -15.97 3.74
C HIS A 135 12.16 -15.06 4.17
N ASN A 136 13.16 -15.67 4.80
CA ASN A 136 14.40 -14.99 5.12
C ASN A 136 15.62 -15.91 4.93
N PHE A 137 16.76 -15.29 4.62
CA PHE A 137 18.04 -15.96 4.41
C PHE A 137 19.13 -15.29 5.23
N LEU A 138 20.07 -16.07 5.76
CA LEU A 138 21.34 -15.59 6.30
C LEU A 138 22.49 -16.11 5.43
N VAL A 139 23.21 -15.18 4.79
CA VAL A 139 24.33 -15.50 3.91
C VAL A 139 25.64 -15.36 4.69
N LYS A 140 26.22 -16.47 5.09
CA LYS A 140 27.53 -16.54 5.78
C LYS A 140 28.69 -16.81 4.84
N ASP A 141 28.43 -17.44 3.70
CA ASP A 141 29.44 -17.78 2.68
C ASP A 141 29.11 -17.11 1.35
N VAL A 142 30.11 -16.49 0.74
CA VAL A 142 30.01 -15.88 -0.59
C VAL A 142 29.56 -16.89 -1.67
N ALA A 143 29.83 -18.17 -1.48
CA ALA A 143 29.41 -19.23 -2.40
C ALA A 143 27.89 -19.39 -2.50
N ASP A 144 27.14 -18.93 -1.49
CA ASP A 144 25.68 -18.98 -1.48
C ASP A 144 25.04 -17.69 -1.99
N LEU A 145 25.78 -16.60 -2.13
CA LEU A 145 25.24 -15.26 -2.35
C LEU A 145 24.41 -15.15 -3.63
N GLU A 146 24.89 -15.70 -4.74
CA GLU A 146 24.21 -15.59 -6.02
C GLU A 146 22.85 -16.31 -6.01
N TRP A 147 22.83 -17.58 -5.60
CA TRP A 147 21.57 -18.35 -5.61
C TRP A 147 20.57 -17.79 -4.60
N VAL A 148 21.02 -17.32 -3.43
CA VAL A 148 20.14 -16.72 -2.42
C VAL A 148 19.47 -15.46 -2.96
N LEU A 149 20.23 -14.56 -3.59
CA LEU A 149 19.64 -13.35 -4.17
C LEU A 149 18.62 -13.68 -5.25
N ARG A 150 18.98 -14.55 -6.21
CA ARG A 150 18.03 -14.96 -7.26
C ARG A 150 16.77 -15.61 -6.70
N GLU A 151 16.91 -16.47 -5.70
CA GLU A 151 15.77 -17.11 -5.02
C GLU A 151 14.92 -16.11 -4.25
N ALA A 152 15.53 -15.14 -3.57
CA ALA A 152 14.81 -14.11 -2.83
C ALA A 152 13.87 -13.30 -3.75
N PHE A 153 14.36 -12.86 -4.91
CA PHE A 153 13.54 -12.14 -5.89
C PHE A 153 12.43 -13.02 -6.47
N ALA A 154 12.76 -14.27 -6.79
CA ALA A 154 11.80 -15.20 -7.32
C ALA A 154 10.70 -15.53 -6.29
N LEU A 155 11.06 -15.68 -5.01
CA LEU A 155 10.10 -15.89 -3.91
C LEU A 155 9.23 -14.67 -3.68
N ALA A 156 9.81 -13.46 -3.67
CA ALA A 156 9.06 -12.24 -3.44
C ALA A 156 7.90 -12.06 -4.43
N GLY A 157 8.12 -12.37 -5.71
CA GLY A 157 7.12 -12.21 -6.76
C GLY A 157 6.23 -13.42 -7.06
N SER A 158 6.51 -14.62 -6.50
CA SER A 158 5.79 -15.85 -6.86
C SER A 158 4.58 -16.13 -5.96
N GLY A 159 3.58 -16.84 -6.49
CA GLY A 159 2.36 -17.18 -5.76
C GLY A 159 1.70 -15.91 -5.20
N ARG A 160 1.28 -15.92 -3.94
CA ARG A 160 0.96 -14.70 -3.23
C ARG A 160 2.26 -13.91 -3.00
N PRO A 161 2.43 -12.70 -3.56
CA PRO A 161 3.65 -11.91 -3.37
C PRO A 161 3.90 -11.55 -1.90
N GLY A 162 5.12 -11.15 -1.57
CA GLY A 162 5.43 -10.71 -0.21
C GLY A 162 6.92 -10.46 0.01
N PRO A 163 7.29 -9.92 1.19
CA PRO A 163 8.66 -9.55 1.51
C PRO A 163 9.55 -10.77 1.75
N VAL A 164 10.79 -10.68 1.24
CA VAL A 164 11.85 -11.63 1.55
C VAL A 164 13.04 -10.86 2.12
N VAL A 165 13.62 -11.37 3.20
CA VAL A 165 14.77 -10.76 3.86
C VAL A 165 16.04 -11.52 3.52
N VAL A 166 17.11 -10.81 3.16
CA VAL A 166 18.43 -11.37 2.89
C VAL A 166 19.46 -10.66 3.77
N ASP A 167 19.89 -11.34 4.82
CA ASP A 167 20.87 -10.86 5.78
C ASP A 167 22.27 -11.36 5.38
N ILE A 168 23.21 -10.43 5.05
CA ILE A 168 24.49 -10.77 4.44
C ILE A 168 25.64 -10.42 5.35
N CYS A 169 26.37 -11.43 5.82
CA CYS A 169 27.55 -11.24 6.66
C CYS A 169 28.63 -10.40 5.96
N LYS A 170 29.29 -9.52 6.70
CA LYS A 170 30.29 -8.58 6.18
C LYS A 170 31.48 -9.28 5.54
N ASP A 171 31.93 -10.40 6.10
CA ASP A 171 33.01 -11.23 5.53
C ASP A 171 32.60 -11.90 4.21
N ALA A 172 31.35 -12.32 4.04
CA ALA A 172 30.84 -12.80 2.76
C ALA A 172 30.84 -11.72 1.68
N GLN A 173 30.58 -10.44 2.04
CA GLN A 173 30.67 -9.32 1.10
C GLN A 173 32.13 -9.05 0.66
N LEU A 174 33.10 -9.26 1.53
CA LEU A 174 34.52 -9.02 1.30
C LEU A 174 35.24 -10.20 0.63
N ALA A 175 34.75 -11.41 0.83
CA ALA A 175 35.38 -12.64 0.33
C ALA A 175 35.55 -12.65 -1.19
N SER A 176 36.64 -13.25 -1.66
CA SER A 176 36.87 -13.50 -3.08
C SER A 176 35.89 -14.54 -3.60
N VAL A 177 35.25 -14.24 -4.71
CA VAL A 177 34.28 -15.13 -5.35
C VAL A 177 35.01 -16.30 -5.99
N GLY A 178 34.81 -17.49 -5.45
CA GLY A 178 35.22 -18.75 -6.02
C GLY A 178 34.07 -19.47 -6.76
N ARG A 179 34.05 -20.81 -6.63
CA ARG A 179 32.94 -21.62 -7.14
C ARG A 179 31.64 -21.27 -6.38
N GLN A 180 30.59 -20.95 -7.12
CA GLN A 180 29.26 -20.73 -6.53
C GLN A 180 28.57 -22.06 -6.30
N ASN A 181 27.83 -22.17 -5.19
CA ASN A 181 26.95 -23.28 -4.94
C ASN A 181 25.80 -23.29 -5.95
N PRO A 182 25.40 -24.45 -6.46
CA PRO A 182 24.27 -24.52 -7.36
C PRO A 182 23.01 -24.04 -6.65
N PRO A 183 22.06 -23.42 -7.38
CA PRO A 183 20.79 -23.04 -6.82
C PRO A 183 20.13 -24.28 -6.22
N ARG A 184 19.65 -24.17 -4.99
CA ARG A 184 18.76 -25.19 -4.41
C ARG A 184 17.42 -25.03 -5.11
N GLN A 185 17.26 -25.72 -6.25
CA GLN A 185 16.03 -25.68 -7.01
C GLN A 185 14.86 -26.13 -6.11
N ARG A 186 14.04 -25.19 -5.69
CA ARG A 186 12.70 -25.50 -5.22
C ARG A 186 11.84 -25.60 -6.47
N HIS A 187 11.42 -26.81 -6.84
CA HIS A 187 10.40 -26.99 -7.87
C HIS A 187 9.13 -26.27 -7.39
N ARG A 188 8.83 -25.16 -8.03
CA ARG A 188 7.53 -24.52 -7.89
C ARG A 188 6.62 -25.18 -8.89
N GLU A 189 5.90 -26.20 -8.43
CA GLU A 189 4.90 -26.81 -9.27
C GLU A 189 3.84 -25.77 -9.65
N PRO A 190 3.45 -25.70 -10.91
CA PRO A 190 2.33 -24.87 -11.32
C PRO A 190 1.09 -25.26 -10.51
N ILE A 191 0.30 -24.28 -10.08
CA ILE A 191 -0.98 -24.57 -9.42
C ILE A 191 -1.88 -25.25 -10.46
N PRO A 192 -2.32 -26.50 -10.22
CA PRO A 192 -3.19 -27.19 -11.16
C PRO A 192 -4.54 -26.46 -11.27
N PHE A 193 -5.01 -26.23 -12.50
CA PHE A 193 -6.29 -25.59 -12.73
C PHE A 193 -7.41 -26.63 -12.75
N ASP A 194 -8.40 -26.48 -11.87
CA ASP A 194 -9.60 -27.31 -11.81
C ASP A 194 -10.73 -26.67 -12.63
N ALA A 195 -10.85 -27.09 -13.88
CA ALA A 195 -11.87 -26.58 -14.81
C ALA A 195 -13.30 -26.88 -14.33
N ALA A 196 -13.53 -28.03 -13.69
CA ALA A 196 -14.86 -28.40 -13.20
C ALA A 196 -15.33 -27.47 -12.07
N ARG A 197 -14.42 -27.08 -11.15
CA ARG A 197 -14.71 -26.10 -10.11
C ARG A 197 -14.92 -24.71 -10.70
N ALA A 198 -14.12 -24.31 -11.70
CA ALA A 198 -14.31 -23.05 -12.41
C ALA A 198 -15.70 -23.02 -13.09
N ASP A 199 -16.09 -24.08 -13.79
CA ASP A 199 -17.42 -24.19 -14.41
C ASP A 199 -18.57 -24.12 -13.40
N ALA A 200 -18.40 -24.70 -12.21
CA ALA A 200 -19.39 -24.62 -11.14
C ALA A 200 -19.55 -23.16 -10.63
N ILE A 201 -18.45 -22.42 -10.50
CA ILE A 201 -18.48 -21.00 -10.14
C ILE A 201 -19.17 -20.18 -11.22
N LEU A 202 -18.82 -20.38 -12.51
CA LEU A 202 -19.44 -19.67 -13.63
C LEU A 202 -20.94 -20.00 -13.76
N ALA A 203 -21.34 -21.25 -13.51
CA ALA A 203 -22.73 -21.65 -13.50
C ALA A 203 -23.51 -20.98 -12.36
N ALA A 204 -22.93 -20.94 -11.16
CA ALA A 204 -23.53 -20.25 -10.02
C ALA A 204 -23.72 -18.76 -10.30
N LEU A 205 -22.72 -18.10 -10.89
CA LEU A 205 -22.78 -16.68 -11.25
C LEU A 205 -23.86 -16.41 -12.30
N ALA A 206 -24.00 -17.30 -13.30
CA ALA A 206 -25.00 -17.16 -14.36
C ALA A 206 -26.43 -17.39 -13.90
N THR A 207 -26.65 -18.11 -12.78
CA THR A 207 -27.98 -18.45 -12.27
C THR A 207 -28.39 -17.67 -11.02
N ALA A 208 -27.49 -16.92 -10.44
CA ALA A 208 -27.81 -16.03 -9.30
C ALA A 208 -28.74 -14.90 -9.73
N GLU A 209 -29.62 -14.47 -8.85
CA GLU A 209 -30.52 -13.34 -9.11
C GLU A 209 -29.85 -11.99 -8.80
N ARG A 210 -29.06 -11.97 -7.75
CA ARG A 210 -28.37 -10.76 -7.24
C ARG A 210 -26.87 -11.03 -6.95
N PRO A 211 -26.09 -11.42 -7.99
CA PRO A 211 -24.68 -11.67 -7.80
C PRO A 211 -23.90 -10.38 -7.57
N VAL A 212 -22.81 -10.46 -6.80
CA VAL A 212 -21.82 -9.39 -6.62
C VAL A 212 -20.41 -9.97 -6.73
N ILE A 213 -19.55 -9.31 -7.52
CA ILE A 213 -18.12 -9.62 -7.55
C ILE A 213 -17.41 -8.75 -6.52
N LYS A 214 -16.57 -9.37 -5.66
CA LYS A 214 -15.65 -8.70 -4.76
C LYS A 214 -14.22 -8.87 -5.27
N ALA A 215 -13.68 -7.83 -5.92
CA ALA A 215 -12.34 -7.83 -6.49
C ALA A 215 -11.30 -7.33 -5.47
N GLY A 216 -10.31 -8.15 -5.16
CA GLY A 216 -9.24 -7.83 -4.20
C GLY A 216 -7.96 -7.32 -4.86
N GLY A 217 -6.94 -7.05 -4.01
CA GLY A 217 -5.60 -6.64 -4.43
C GLY A 217 -4.90 -7.64 -5.37
N GLY A 218 -5.30 -8.92 -5.32
CA GLY A 218 -4.81 -9.96 -6.23
C GLY A 218 -5.03 -9.62 -7.71
N ILE A 219 -6.10 -8.92 -8.05
CA ILE A 219 -6.37 -8.42 -9.42
C ILE A 219 -5.24 -7.45 -9.86
N ILE A 220 -4.82 -6.56 -8.98
CA ILE A 220 -3.74 -5.60 -9.25
C ILE A 220 -2.39 -6.32 -9.39
N HIS A 221 -2.11 -7.27 -8.49
CA HIS A 221 -0.85 -8.03 -8.50
C HIS A 221 -0.72 -8.92 -9.75
N ALA A 222 -1.78 -9.58 -10.16
CA ALA A 222 -1.83 -10.39 -11.37
C ALA A 222 -1.84 -9.57 -12.67
N GLY A 223 -2.05 -8.24 -12.61
CA GLY A 223 -2.25 -7.45 -13.82
C GLY A 223 -3.56 -7.75 -14.55
N ALA A 224 -4.54 -8.33 -13.85
CA ALA A 224 -5.76 -8.90 -14.42
C ALA A 224 -6.94 -7.91 -14.52
N ALA A 225 -6.70 -6.60 -14.33
CA ALA A 225 -7.76 -5.58 -14.31
C ALA A 225 -8.59 -5.53 -15.63
N ALA A 226 -7.93 -5.59 -16.78
CA ALA A 226 -8.64 -5.61 -18.08
C ALA A 226 -9.46 -6.90 -18.28
N ALA A 227 -8.95 -8.04 -17.79
CA ALA A 227 -9.68 -9.30 -17.83
C ALA A 227 -10.90 -9.26 -16.89
N LEU A 228 -10.76 -8.68 -15.71
CA LEU A 228 -11.88 -8.46 -14.78
C LEU A 228 -12.97 -7.58 -15.42
N CYS A 229 -12.62 -6.46 -16.05
CA CYS A 229 -13.61 -5.59 -16.70
C CYS A 229 -14.42 -6.35 -17.77
N ARG A 230 -13.75 -7.11 -18.65
CA ARG A 230 -14.44 -7.97 -19.63
C ARG A 230 -15.33 -9.03 -18.98
N PHE A 231 -14.87 -9.63 -17.87
CA PHE A 231 -15.64 -10.63 -17.14
C PHE A 231 -16.90 -10.03 -16.51
N VAL A 232 -16.78 -8.86 -15.91
CA VAL A 232 -17.90 -8.09 -15.34
C VAL A 232 -18.96 -7.78 -16.41
N GLU A 233 -18.54 -7.36 -17.61
CA GLU A 233 -19.44 -7.10 -18.75
C GLU A 233 -20.05 -8.40 -19.30
N GLN A 234 -19.27 -9.50 -19.36
CA GLN A 234 -19.73 -10.81 -19.84
C GLN A 234 -20.88 -11.37 -19.01
N PHE A 235 -20.85 -11.13 -17.70
CA PHE A 235 -21.85 -11.64 -16.75
C PHE A 235 -22.78 -10.55 -16.22
N ASP A 236 -22.67 -9.31 -16.74
CA ASP A 236 -23.47 -8.13 -16.35
C ASP A 236 -23.64 -8.01 -14.82
N THR A 237 -22.53 -8.15 -14.08
CA THR A 237 -22.53 -8.30 -12.63
C THR A 237 -21.86 -7.09 -11.98
N PRO A 238 -22.48 -6.47 -10.94
CA PRO A 238 -21.86 -5.38 -10.19
C PRO A 238 -20.59 -5.84 -9.47
N VAL A 239 -19.61 -4.95 -9.36
CA VAL A 239 -18.32 -5.23 -8.76
C VAL A 239 -17.95 -4.20 -7.69
N THR A 240 -17.51 -4.69 -6.54
CA THR A 240 -16.87 -3.90 -5.50
C THR A 240 -15.37 -4.17 -5.50
N THR A 241 -14.57 -3.15 -5.22
CA THR A 241 -13.11 -3.29 -5.12
C THR A 241 -12.68 -3.11 -3.67
N THR A 242 -12.03 -4.12 -3.09
CA THR A 242 -11.50 -3.98 -1.73
C THR A 242 -10.50 -2.83 -1.66
N PHE A 243 -10.14 -2.38 -0.47
CA PHE A 243 -9.21 -1.27 -0.26
C PHE A 243 -7.94 -1.38 -1.12
N ASN A 244 -7.25 -2.53 -1.10
CA ASN A 244 -6.07 -2.78 -1.96
C ASN A 244 -6.42 -3.12 -3.42
N GLY A 245 -7.70 -3.25 -3.75
CA GLY A 245 -8.20 -3.46 -5.11
C GLY A 245 -8.65 -2.18 -5.82
N LEU A 246 -8.64 -1.02 -5.15
CA LEU A 246 -9.04 0.25 -5.74
C LEU A 246 -8.25 0.55 -7.02
N GLY A 247 -8.96 0.98 -8.06
CA GLY A 247 -8.41 1.18 -9.39
C GLY A 247 -8.35 -0.08 -10.28
N ALA A 248 -8.66 -1.28 -9.76
CA ALA A 248 -8.78 -2.49 -10.58
C ALA A 248 -9.92 -2.37 -11.62
N VAL A 249 -10.96 -1.62 -11.27
CA VAL A 249 -12.08 -1.29 -12.13
C VAL A 249 -12.21 0.23 -12.20
N PRO A 250 -12.22 0.85 -13.40
CA PRO A 250 -12.38 2.30 -13.52
C PRO A 250 -13.69 2.78 -12.87
N PHE A 251 -13.62 3.93 -12.19
CA PHE A 251 -14.81 4.53 -11.54
C PHE A 251 -15.96 4.75 -12.53
N ALA A 252 -15.65 5.09 -13.78
CA ALA A 252 -16.65 5.34 -14.82
C ALA A 252 -17.43 4.10 -15.27
N LEU A 253 -16.92 2.87 -15.00
CA LEU A 253 -17.62 1.65 -15.38
C LEU A 253 -18.93 1.53 -14.59
N ARG A 254 -20.07 1.35 -15.26
CA ARG A 254 -21.41 1.31 -14.63
C ARG A 254 -21.57 0.23 -13.56
N HIS A 255 -20.76 -0.82 -13.62
CA HIS A 255 -20.76 -1.94 -12.68
C HIS A 255 -19.94 -1.66 -11.41
N ASN A 256 -19.07 -0.64 -11.40
CA ASN A 256 -18.22 -0.33 -10.26
C ASN A 256 -19.03 0.34 -9.15
N LEU A 257 -19.03 -0.26 -7.96
CA LEU A 257 -19.71 0.22 -6.77
C LEU A 257 -18.77 0.86 -5.73
N GLY A 258 -17.48 0.93 -6.03
CA GLY A 258 -16.47 1.43 -5.10
C GLY A 258 -16.06 0.41 -4.05
N MET A 259 -15.55 0.91 -2.92
CA MET A 259 -15.01 0.10 -1.83
C MET A 259 -16.14 -0.46 -0.95
N PRO A 260 -16.11 -1.75 -0.56
CA PRO A 260 -17.06 -2.33 0.39
C PRO A 260 -16.53 -2.30 1.83
N GLY A 261 -17.42 -2.55 2.78
CA GLY A 261 -17.08 -2.84 4.17
C GLY A 261 -17.24 -1.67 5.12
N MET A 262 -16.45 -1.65 6.20
CA MET A 262 -16.63 -0.73 7.34
C MET A 262 -16.77 0.74 6.91
N HIS A 263 -15.90 1.24 6.04
CA HIS A 263 -15.95 2.57 5.44
C HIS A 263 -16.28 2.50 3.94
N GLY A 264 -17.05 1.48 3.56
CA GLY A 264 -17.46 1.26 2.17
C GLY A 264 -18.48 2.27 1.68
N SER A 265 -18.58 2.40 0.37
CA SER A 265 -19.64 3.20 -0.24
C SER A 265 -21.02 2.60 0.05
N ILE A 266 -22.04 3.45 0.09
CA ILE A 266 -23.43 3.03 0.27
C ILE A 266 -23.83 1.96 -0.77
N PRO A 267 -23.62 2.17 -2.08
CA PRO A 267 -23.98 1.17 -3.09
C PRO A 267 -23.26 -0.17 -2.94
N ALA A 268 -21.96 -0.15 -2.58
CA ALA A 268 -21.20 -1.39 -2.37
C ALA A 268 -21.73 -2.20 -1.19
N ASN A 269 -22.03 -1.52 -0.07
CA ASN A 269 -22.54 -2.18 1.12
C ASN A 269 -23.98 -2.68 0.94
N TYR A 270 -24.83 -1.93 0.26
CA TYR A 270 -26.20 -2.37 -0.08
C TYR A 270 -26.17 -3.58 -1.02
N ALA A 271 -25.34 -3.54 -2.06
CA ALA A 271 -25.21 -4.67 -2.97
C ALA A 271 -24.73 -5.94 -2.26
N LEU A 272 -23.72 -5.82 -1.39
CA LEU A 272 -23.24 -6.96 -0.58
C LEU A 272 -24.26 -7.42 0.45
N ARG A 273 -25.07 -6.52 1.03
CA ARG A 273 -26.13 -6.87 1.96
C ARG A 273 -27.20 -7.75 1.28
N ASP A 274 -27.63 -7.35 0.10
CA ASP A 274 -28.79 -7.93 -0.60
C ASP A 274 -28.42 -9.03 -1.61
N ALA A 275 -27.10 -9.29 -1.80
CA ALA A 275 -26.61 -10.33 -2.69
C ALA A 275 -27.06 -11.73 -2.27
N ASP A 276 -27.38 -12.59 -3.25
CA ASP A 276 -27.58 -14.03 -3.05
C ASP A 276 -26.30 -14.84 -3.37
N LEU A 277 -25.36 -14.25 -4.13
CA LEU A 277 -24.05 -14.81 -4.41
C LEU A 277 -22.96 -13.71 -4.34
N VAL A 278 -21.89 -13.98 -3.60
CA VAL A 278 -20.68 -13.15 -3.63
C VAL A 278 -19.53 -13.96 -4.21
N LEU A 279 -18.97 -13.50 -5.34
CA LEU A 279 -17.76 -14.06 -5.94
C LEU A 279 -16.54 -13.22 -5.56
N SER A 280 -15.69 -13.72 -4.67
CA SER A 280 -14.43 -13.09 -4.30
C SER A 280 -13.31 -13.52 -5.26
N LEU A 281 -12.64 -12.54 -5.89
CA LEU A 281 -11.54 -12.75 -6.84
C LEU A 281 -10.26 -12.11 -6.30
N GLY A 282 -9.28 -12.92 -5.88
CA GLY A 282 -8.00 -12.47 -5.37
C GLY A 282 -8.12 -11.51 -4.17
N GLY A 283 -9.07 -11.77 -3.29
CA GLY A 283 -9.37 -10.89 -2.16
C GLY A 283 -9.72 -11.65 -0.89
N ARG A 284 -9.03 -11.31 0.20
CA ARG A 284 -9.29 -11.85 1.54
C ARG A 284 -10.63 -11.39 2.09
N PHE A 285 -11.17 -12.16 3.02
CA PHE A 285 -12.29 -11.75 3.86
C PHE A 285 -11.74 -11.34 5.23
N ASP A 286 -11.31 -10.09 5.36
CA ASP A 286 -10.87 -9.52 6.63
C ASP A 286 -12.03 -8.87 7.42
N ASP A 287 -11.76 -8.43 8.64
CA ASP A 287 -12.75 -7.83 9.55
C ASP A 287 -13.30 -6.49 9.06
N ARG A 288 -12.65 -5.85 8.09
CA ARG A 288 -13.10 -4.59 7.49
C ARG A 288 -14.20 -4.80 6.46
N VAL A 289 -14.20 -5.97 5.79
CA VAL A 289 -15.17 -6.34 4.75
C VAL A 289 -16.16 -7.38 5.24
N ALA A 290 -15.68 -8.44 5.90
CA ALA A 290 -16.51 -9.52 6.43
C ALA A 290 -17.06 -9.16 7.82
N VAL A 291 -17.89 -8.12 7.87
CA VAL A 291 -18.59 -7.68 9.08
C VAL A 291 -19.58 -8.72 9.57
N LYS A 292 -20.14 -8.54 10.78
CA LYS A 292 -21.06 -9.50 11.40
C LYS A 292 -22.20 -9.90 10.45
N GLY A 293 -22.40 -11.19 10.29
CA GLY A 293 -23.47 -11.75 9.44
C GLY A 293 -23.21 -11.63 7.93
N PHE A 294 -21.99 -11.29 7.49
CA PHE A 294 -21.64 -11.09 6.08
C PHE A 294 -22.11 -12.22 5.15
N ALA A 295 -21.91 -13.48 5.53
CA ALA A 295 -22.26 -14.65 4.71
C ALA A 295 -23.72 -15.13 4.90
N THR A 296 -24.50 -14.51 5.81
CA THR A 296 -25.85 -14.97 6.10
C THR A 296 -26.77 -14.81 4.90
N GLY A 297 -27.43 -15.91 4.51
CA GLY A 297 -28.42 -15.91 3.41
C GLY A 297 -27.86 -15.82 2.00
N LYS A 298 -26.54 -15.97 1.82
CA LYS A 298 -25.89 -15.92 0.52
C LYS A 298 -24.86 -17.03 0.33
N ARG A 299 -24.62 -17.39 -0.93
CA ARG A 299 -23.55 -18.30 -1.32
C ARG A 299 -22.26 -17.52 -1.50
N ILE A 300 -21.15 -18.12 -1.08
CA ILE A 300 -19.81 -17.53 -1.21
C ILE A 300 -18.98 -18.39 -2.17
N ALA A 301 -18.54 -17.78 -3.28
CA ALA A 301 -17.54 -18.34 -4.18
C ALA A 301 -16.20 -17.59 -3.98
N HIS A 302 -15.08 -18.32 -3.92
CA HIS A 302 -13.78 -17.72 -3.67
C HIS A 302 -12.71 -18.31 -4.62
N VAL A 303 -12.09 -17.44 -5.41
CA VAL A 303 -10.95 -17.77 -6.26
C VAL A 303 -9.74 -17.03 -5.71
N ASP A 304 -8.75 -17.77 -5.23
CA ASP A 304 -7.52 -17.19 -4.69
C ASP A 304 -6.31 -18.07 -5.05
N ILE A 305 -5.14 -17.44 -5.14
CA ILE A 305 -3.88 -18.16 -5.38
C ILE A 305 -3.33 -18.82 -4.12
N ASP A 306 -3.71 -18.31 -2.95
CA ASP A 306 -3.26 -18.77 -1.64
C ASP A 306 -4.30 -19.70 -1.00
N PRO A 307 -4.05 -21.02 -0.92
CA PRO A 307 -4.99 -21.96 -0.32
C PRO A 307 -5.28 -21.65 1.16
N SER A 308 -4.40 -20.94 1.85
CA SER A 308 -4.58 -20.60 3.27
C SER A 308 -5.64 -19.50 3.51
N GLU A 309 -6.04 -18.79 2.47
CA GLU A 309 -7.12 -17.78 2.55
C GLU A 309 -8.52 -18.38 2.35
N ILE A 310 -8.61 -19.59 1.77
CA ILE A 310 -9.88 -20.30 1.62
C ILE A 310 -10.38 -20.79 2.99
N ASP A 311 -11.65 -20.52 3.29
CA ASP A 311 -12.33 -20.90 4.56
C ASP A 311 -11.70 -20.31 5.84
N LYS A 312 -10.84 -19.32 5.72
CA LYS A 312 -10.10 -18.76 6.86
C LYS A 312 -10.99 -17.95 7.82
N THR A 313 -11.82 -17.08 7.29
CA THR A 313 -12.72 -16.20 8.08
C THR A 313 -14.17 -16.36 7.69
N VAL A 314 -14.43 -16.65 6.43
CA VAL A 314 -15.76 -16.88 5.87
C VAL A 314 -15.74 -18.24 5.18
N ARG A 315 -16.71 -19.10 5.54
CA ARG A 315 -16.88 -20.40 4.88
C ARG A 315 -17.33 -20.19 3.44
N THR A 316 -16.72 -20.92 2.52
CA THR A 316 -17.03 -20.86 1.08
C THR A 316 -17.89 -22.05 0.64
N ASP A 317 -18.84 -21.80 -0.24
CA ASP A 317 -19.63 -22.87 -0.90
C ASP A 317 -18.92 -23.40 -2.13
N LEU A 318 -18.19 -22.53 -2.84
CA LEU A 318 -17.43 -22.86 -4.04
C LEU A 318 -16.02 -22.25 -3.92
N ALA A 319 -15.01 -23.10 -3.87
CA ALA A 319 -13.61 -22.68 -3.75
C ALA A 319 -12.78 -23.14 -4.94
N LEU A 320 -11.92 -22.26 -5.45
CA LEU A 320 -10.94 -22.58 -6.48
C LEU A 320 -9.58 -21.97 -6.12
N VAL A 321 -8.58 -22.80 -5.91
CA VAL A 321 -7.19 -22.37 -5.79
C VAL A 321 -6.59 -22.29 -7.19
N ALA A 322 -6.40 -21.09 -7.72
CA ALA A 322 -5.91 -20.87 -9.08
C ALA A 322 -5.29 -19.48 -9.23
N THR A 323 -4.49 -19.30 -10.28
CA THR A 323 -4.14 -17.96 -10.75
C THR A 323 -5.34 -17.30 -11.39
N LEU A 324 -5.45 -15.97 -11.26
CA LEU A 324 -6.53 -15.22 -11.90
C LEU A 324 -6.45 -15.25 -13.42
N ASP A 325 -5.25 -15.34 -13.99
CA ASP A 325 -5.06 -15.48 -15.44
C ASP A 325 -5.72 -16.76 -15.95
N ALA A 326 -5.46 -17.91 -15.31
CA ALA A 326 -6.07 -19.20 -15.69
C ALA A 326 -7.60 -19.17 -15.53
N PHE A 327 -8.09 -18.54 -14.44
CA PHE A 327 -9.54 -18.40 -14.22
C PHE A 327 -10.21 -17.55 -15.30
N PHE A 328 -9.65 -16.37 -15.59
CA PHE A 328 -10.23 -15.49 -16.61
C PHE A 328 -10.09 -16.04 -18.03
N GLU A 329 -8.99 -16.70 -18.36
CA GLU A 329 -8.82 -17.39 -19.64
C GLU A 329 -9.94 -18.43 -19.86
N HIS A 330 -10.17 -19.29 -18.86
CA HIS A 330 -11.25 -20.27 -18.88
C HIS A 330 -12.63 -19.62 -18.96
N ALA A 331 -12.88 -18.57 -18.16
CA ALA A 331 -14.16 -17.87 -18.13
C ALA A 331 -14.49 -17.18 -19.48
N HIS A 332 -13.50 -16.54 -20.10
CA HIS A 332 -13.70 -15.89 -21.40
C HIS A 332 -13.87 -16.87 -22.56
N ALA A 333 -13.23 -18.05 -22.50
CA ALA A 333 -13.43 -19.13 -23.46
C ALA A 333 -14.80 -19.80 -23.33
N SER A 334 -15.44 -19.71 -22.14
CA SER A 334 -16.77 -20.23 -21.91
C SER A 334 -17.83 -19.49 -22.75
N ALA A 335 -18.80 -20.22 -23.28
CA ALA A 335 -19.97 -19.65 -23.94
C ALA A 335 -20.99 -19.04 -22.96
N ARG A 336 -20.78 -19.20 -21.64
CA ARG A 336 -21.70 -18.69 -20.61
C ARG A 336 -21.74 -17.17 -20.61
N ARG A 337 -22.94 -16.64 -20.54
CA ARG A 337 -23.26 -15.23 -20.39
C ARG A 337 -24.39 -15.11 -19.39
N ALA A 338 -24.53 -13.96 -18.76
CA ALA A 338 -25.67 -13.66 -17.91
C ALA A 338 -26.12 -12.21 -18.13
N GLN A 339 -27.35 -11.95 -17.76
CA GLN A 339 -27.95 -10.62 -17.70
C GLN A 339 -28.78 -10.55 -16.42
N HIS A 340 -28.64 -9.47 -15.68
CA HIS A 340 -29.34 -9.25 -14.43
C HIS A 340 -30.10 -7.91 -14.45
N PRO A 341 -31.07 -7.70 -15.37
CA PRO A 341 -31.63 -6.39 -15.67
C PRO A 341 -32.26 -5.72 -14.43
N ASP A 342 -33.07 -6.45 -13.64
CA ASP A 342 -33.73 -5.90 -12.46
C ASP A 342 -32.70 -5.55 -11.35
N TRP A 343 -31.69 -6.42 -11.18
CA TRP A 343 -30.59 -6.17 -10.25
C TRP A 343 -29.75 -4.96 -10.67
N MET A 344 -29.39 -4.86 -11.94
CA MET A 344 -28.64 -3.73 -12.47
C MET A 344 -29.43 -2.42 -12.46
N ALA A 345 -30.76 -2.47 -12.58
CA ALA A 345 -31.61 -1.30 -12.39
C ALA A 345 -31.56 -0.80 -10.94
N GLN A 346 -31.67 -1.70 -9.97
CA GLN A 346 -31.51 -1.37 -8.54
C GLN A 346 -30.11 -0.83 -8.22
N ILE A 347 -29.07 -1.44 -8.80
CA ILE A 347 -27.69 -0.95 -8.69
C ILE A 347 -27.54 0.45 -9.25
N ALA A 348 -28.14 0.73 -10.40
CA ALA A 348 -28.09 2.05 -11.03
C ALA A 348 -28.75 3.12 -10.14
N GLU A 349 -29.85 2.80 -9.46
CA GLU A 349 -30.49 3.69 -8.50
C GLU A 349 -29.55 4.00 -7.31
N TRP A 350 -28.98 2.98 -6.67
CA TRP A 350 -28.05 3.20 -5.55
C TRP A 350 -26.80 3.96 -6.00
N ARG A 351 -26.33 3.72 -7.20
CA ARG A 351 -25.14 4.38 -7.74
C ARG A 351 -25.30 5.88 -7.94
N THR A 352 -26.53 6.40 -7.98
CA THR A 352 -26.79 7.86 -7.99
C THR A 352 -26.25 8.54 -6.74
N GLN A 353 -25.98 7.78 -5.67
CA GLN A 353 -25.37 8.26 -4.44
C GLN A 353 -23.82 8.25 -4.48
N MET A 354 -23.22 8.14 -5.64
CA MET A 354 -21.76 8.19 -5.82
C MET A 354 -21.36 9.39 -6.70
N PRO A 355 -20.48 10.28 -6.22
CA PRO A 355 -19.89 10.29 -4.88
C PRO A 355 -20.93 10.55 -3.80
N MET A 356 -20.64 10.05 -2.57
CA MET A 356 -21.57 10.19 -1.45
C MET A 356 -21.74 11.66 -1.08
N PRO A 357 -22.97 12.15 -0.83
CA PRO A 357 -23.19 13.54 -0.42
C PRO A 357 -22.64 13.78 0.99
N TYR A 358 -22.16 14.99 1.22
CA TYR A 358 -21.76 15.49 2.54
C TYR A 358 -22.30 16.90 2.78
N PRO A 359 -22.58 17.30 4.03
CA PRO A 359 -23.15 18.61 4.32
C PRO A 359 -22.14 19.74 4.04
N SER A 360 -22.64 20.90 3.65
CA SER A 360 -21.83 22.12 3.59
C SER A 360 -21.40 22.57 4.98
N SER A 361 -20.27 23.24 5.09
CA SER A 361 -19.70 23.75 6.34
C SER A 361 -18.95 25.06 6.09
N ASP A 362 -18.81 25.87 7.14
CA ASP A 362 -17.93 27.02 7.14
C ASP A 362 -16.43 26.63 7.16
N TYR A 363 -16.15 25.34 7.41
CA TYR A 363 -14.82 24.76 7.38
C TYR A 363 -14.60 23.94 6.11
N ILE A 364 -13.34 23.75 5.73
CA ILE A 364 -12.99 22.89 4.60
C ILE A 364 -13.36 21.44 4.92
N LYS A 365 -14.23 20.88 4.10
CA LYS A 365 -14.55 19.45 4.13
C LYS A 365 -13.44 18.64 3.46
N PRO A 366 -12.89 17.59 4.10
CA PRO A 366 -11.85 16.76 3.52
C PRO A 366 -12.29 16.08 2.22
N GLN A 367 -13.56 15.75 2.09
CA GLN A 367 -14.17 15.20 0.87
C GLN A 367 -13.96 16.13 -0.33
N ALA A 368 -14.23 17.43 -0.15
CA ALA A 368 -14.05 18.44 -1.20
C ALA A 368 -12.60 18.53 -1.68
N VAL A 369 -11.63 18.39 -0.78
CA VAL A 369 -10.21 18.36 -1.16
C VAL A 369 -9.93 17.19 -2.13
N ILE A 370 -10.43 16.00 -1.81
CA ILE A 370 -10.21 14.81 -2.62
C ILE A 370 -10.92 14.91 -3.97
N GLU A 371 -12.16 15.40 -4.00
CA GLU A 371 -12.92 15.58 -5.25
C GLU A 371 -12.24 16.57 -6.19
N ILE A 372 -11.82 17.73 -5.69
CA ILE A 372 -11.10 18.74 -6.50
C ILE A 372 -9.78 18.16 -7.04
N LEU A 373 -9.01 17.42 -6.22
CA LEU A 373 -7.78 16.78 -6.68
C LEU A 373 -8.06 15.69 -7.72
N SER A 374 -9.14 14.92 -7.57
CA SER A 374 -9.58 13.95 -8.55
C SER A 374 -9.94 14.61 -9.89
N GLU A 375 -10.64 15.74 -9.86
CA GLU A 375 -10.98 16.54 -11.05
C GLU A 375 -9.73 17.15 -11.70
N LEU A 376 -8.84 17.78 -10.92
CA LEU A 376 -7.61 18.39 -11.42
C LEU A 376 -6.64 17.39 -12.07
N THR A 377 -6.79 16.12 -11.78
CA THR A 377 -5.95 15.05 -12.30
C THR A 377 -6.68 14.12 -13.26
N ASP A 378 -7.95 14.39 -13.58
CA ASP A 378 -8.82 13.48 -14.33
C ASP A 378 -8.80 12.05 -13.78
N GLY A 379 -8.64 11.89 -12.45
CA GLY A 379 -8.49 10.61 -11.80
C GLY A 379 -7.26 9.80 -12.26
N THR A 380 -6.24 10.42 -12.88
CA THR A 380 -5.09 9.70 -13.47
C THR A 380 -3.82 9.74 -12.64
N ALA A 381 -3.71 10.61 -11.63
CA ALA A 381 -2.54 10.67 -10.75
C ALA A 381 -2.35 9.37 -9.95
N THR A 382 -1.12 9.07 -9.59
CA THR A 382 -0.85 8.07 -8.55
C THR A 382 -1.11 8.72 -7.19
N LEU A 383 -2.13 8.22 -6.49
CA LEU A 383 -2.54 8.70 -5.19
C LEU A 383 -1.91 7.85 -4.09
N VAL A 384 -1.11 8.48 -3.25
CA VAL A 384 -0.47 7.84 -2.09
C VAL A 384 -1.05 8.44 -0.83
N THR A 385 -1.30 7.62 0.19
CA THR A 385 -1.81 8.14 1.46
C THR A 385 -0.98 7.71 2.65
N GLY A 386 -0.96 8.55 3.70
CA GLY A 386 -0.71 8.10 5.06
C GLY A 386 -1.87 7.29 5.62
N VAL A 387 -1.91 7.10 6.93
CA VAL A 387 -2.96 6.32 7.60
C VAL A 387 -3.74 7.16 8.61
N GLY A 388 -5.06 7.13 8.47
CA GLY A 388 -6.01 7.89 9.28
C GLY A 388 -7.32 8.16 8.53
N GLN A 389 -8.11 9.13 8.99
CA GLN A 389 -9.35 9.53 8.32
C GLN A 389 -9.12 9.95 6.86
N HIS A 390 -8.03 10.69 6.58
CA HIS A 390 -7.65 11.13 5.24
C HIS A 390 -7.49 9.97 4.25
N GLN A 391 -7.02 8.83 4.69
CA GLN A 391 -6.91 7.60 3.92
C GLN A 391 -8.29 7.10 3.47
N MET A 392 -9.27 7.12 4.37
CA MET A 392 -10.62 6.66 4.07
C MET A 392 -11.34 7.62 3.13
N TRP A 393 -11.27 8.94 3.37
CA TRP A 393 -11.84 9.92 2.44
C TRP A 393 -11.20 9.82 1.05
N ALA A 394 -9.88 9.62 0.97
CA ALA A 394 -9.21 9.42 -0.31
C ALA A 394 -9.72 8.16 -1.04
N ALA A 395 -9.94 7.05 -0.32
CA ALA A 395 -10.48 5.81 -0.87
C ALA A 395 -11.94 5.95 -1.34
N GLN A 396 -12.75 6.77 -0.65
CA GLN A 396 -14.16 6.97 -0.93
C GLN A 396 -14.44 7.96 -2.08
N TYR A 397 -13.67 9.05 -2.17
CA TYR A 397 -14.01 10.20 -3.02
C TYR A 397 -13.10 10.38 -4.24
N TYR A 398 -11.92 9.74 -4.29
CA TYR A 398 -11.07 9.80 -5.48
C TYR A 398 -11.57 8.84 -6.57
N ARG A 399 -11.73 9.33 -7.79
CA ARG A 399 -12.28 8.58 -8.94
C ARG A 399 -11.17 7.90 -9.73
N PHE A 400 -10.73 6.72 -9.27
CA PHE A 400 -9.64 5.97 -9.89
C PHE A 400 -9.98 5.55 -11.33
N ALA A 401 -9.09 5.86 -12.27
CA ALA A 401 -9.26 5.55 -13.70
C ALA A 401 -8.53 4.27 -14.13
N ARG A 402 -7.47 3.84 -13.42
CA ARG A 402 -6.62 2.72 -13.82
C ARG A 402 -6.02 1.97 -12.62
N PRO A 403 -5.53 0.73 -12.81
CA PRO A 403 -4.83 0.00 -11.75
C PRO A 403 -3.49 0.67 -11.36
N ARG A 404 -2.99 0.31 -10.18
CA ARG A 404 -1.73 0.79 -9.57
C ARG A 404 -1.67 2.30 -9.30
N GLN A 405 -2.82 2.96 -9.26
CA GLN A 405 -2.92 4.36 -8.86
C GLN A 405 -3.06 4.55 -7.35
N TRP A 406 -3.60 3.56 -6.66
CA TRP A 406 -3.83 3.59 -5.22
C TRP A 406 -2.68 2.93 -4.48
N ILE A 407 -2.02 3.68 -3.58
CA ILE A 407 -0.90 3.22 -2.77
C ILE A 407 -1.12 3.64 -1.32
N SER A 408 -1.37 2.68 -0.47
CA SER A 408 -1.69 2.92 0.93
C SER A 408 -1.39 1.68 1.78
N SER A 409 -1.10 1.85 3.06
CA SER A 409 -0.97 0.74 4.01
C SER A 409 -2.36 0.26 4.43
N GLY A 410 -2.86 -0.80 3.79
CA GLY A 410 -4.22 -1.29 3.99
C GLY A 410 -4.36 -2.33 5.09
N GLY A 411 -3.40 -3.24 5.19
CA GLY A 411 -3.47 -4.38 6.10
C GLY A 411 -2.83 -4.15 7.47
N LEU A 412 -1.73 -3.41 7.54
CA LEU A 412 -1.08 -3.07 8.80
C LEU A 412 -1.55 -1.72 9.35
N GLY A 413 -1.84 -0.76 8.47
CA GLY A 413 -2.29 0.56 8.87
C GLY A 413 -1.18 1.43 9.45
N THR A 414 -0.04 1.50 8.77
CA THR A 414 1.17 2.15 9.24
C THR A 414 1.11 3.67 9.06
N MET A 415 0.93 4.43 10.12
CA MET A 415 1.16 5.88 10.09
C MET A 415 2.61 6.18 9.72
N GLY A 416 2.83 7.24 8.92
CA GLY A 416 4.16 7.56 8.37
C GLY A 416 4.52 6.83 7.08
N PHE A 417 3.68 5.93 6.57
CA PHE A 417 3.86 5.24 5.29
C PHE A 417 3.87 6.21 4.09
N GLY A 418 3.01 7.24 4.12
CA GLY A 418 2.64 8.05 2.95
C GLY A 418 3.82 8.71 2.24
N LEU A 419 4.58 9.54 2.94
CA LEU A 419 5.68 10.32 2.33
C LEU A 419 6.77 9.45 1.71
N PRO A 420 7.34 8.45 2.39
CA PRO A 420 8.35 7.59 1.78
C PRO A 420 7.78 6.72 0.65
N ALA A 421 6.56 6.21 0.77
CA ALA A 421 5.93 5.45 -0.31
C ALA A 421 5.71 6.31 -1.57
N ALA A 422 5.34 7.59 -1.41
CA ALA A 422 5.23 8.54 -2.52
C ALA A 422 6.57 8.78 -3.24
N ILE A 423 7.68 8.80 -2.49
CA ILE A 423 9.03 8.84 -3.07
C ILE A 423 9.25 7.62 -3.99
N GLY A 424 8.98 6.42 -3.47
CA GLY A 424 9.12 5.18 -4.24
C GLY A 424 8.22 5.14 -5.47
N ALA A 425 6.97 5.55 -5.32
CA ALA A 425 6.00 5.61 -6.40
C ALA A 425 6.46 6.53 -7.55
N TRP A 426 7.06 7.68 -7.23
CA TRP A 426 7.61 8.57 -8.25
C TRP A 426 8.78 7.92 -9.00
N PHE A 427 9.69 7.24 -8.33
CA PHE A 427 10.79 6.53 -9.00
C PHE A 427 10.30 5.39 -9.91
N ALA A 428 9.13 4.83 -9.63
CA ALA A 428 8.51 3.81 -10.47
C ALA A 428 8.03 4.35 -11.82
N ASN A 429 7.52 5.59 -11.84
CA ASN A 429 7.04 6.26 -13.05
C ASN A 429 7.14 7.78 -12.90
N PRO A 430 8.31 8.39 -13.21
CA PRO A 430 8.53 9.81 -13.04
C PRO A 430 7.66 10.73 -13.92
N GLU A 431 7.09 10.20 -15.00
CA GLU A 431 6.22 10.95 -15.91
C GLU A 431 4.79 11.10 -15.39
N GLN A 432 4.40 10.29 -14.41
CA GLN A 432 3.07 10.35 -13.80
C GLN A 432 3.08 11.27 -12.57
N PRO A 433 2.08 12.16 -12.44
CA PRO A 433 1.93 12.92 -11.22
C PRO A 433 1.73 12.01 -10.01
N VAL A 434 2.46 12.26 -8.94
CA VAL A 434 2.26 11.61 -7.64
C VAL A 434 1.70 12.64 -6.68
N VAL A 435 0.54 12.31 -6.11
CA VAL A 435 -0.17 13.12 -5.11
C VAL A 435 -0.16 12.36 -3.79
N LEU A 436 0.36 12.98 -2.76
CA LEU A 436 0.30 12.48 -1.38
C LEU A 436 -0.84 13.17 -0.64
N ILE A 437 -1.74 12.37 -0.07
CA ILE A 437 -2.74 12.82 0.92
C ILE A 437 -2.32 12.25 2.27
N ASP A 438 -2.03 13.12 3.22
CA ASP A 438 -1.63 12.66 4.56
C ASP A 438 -2.38 13.46 5.64
N GLY A 439 -2.39 12.96 6.87
CA GLY A 439 -2.82 13.69 8.05
C GLY A 439 -1.60 14.30 8.75
N ASP A 440 -1.82 15.36 9.50
CA ASP A 440 -0.76 16.05 10.25
C ASP A 440 -0.02 15.12 11.22
N GLY A 441 -0.71 14.20 11.90
CA GLY A 441 -0.08 13.21 12.79
C GLY A 441 0.72 12.15 12.04
N SER A 442 0.18 11.60 10.96
CA SER A 442 0.86 10.58 10.15
C SER A 442 2.06 11.14 9.40
N PHE A 443 1.94 12.33 8.81
CA PHE A 443 3.01 13.01 8.08
C PHE A 443 4.25 13.26 8.94
N GLN A 444 4.07 13.60 10.21
CA GLN A 444 5.18 13.86 11.12
C GLN A 444 6.08 12.64 11.38
N MET A 445 5.55 11.43 11.30
CA MET A 445 6.30 10.21 11.64
C MET A 445 7.47 9.92 10.70
N ASN A 446 7.43 10.43 9.45
CA ASN A 446 8.52 10.31 8.49
C ASN A 446 8.85 11.63 7.78
N ILE A 447 8.61 12.75 8.45
CA ILE A 447 8.81 14.11 7.90
C ILE A 447 10.25 14.35 7.42
N GLN A 448 11.25 13.68 8.02
CA GLN A 448 12.66 13.75 7.63
C GLN A 448 12.89 13.33 6.17
N GLU A 449 11.99 12.56 5.57
CA GLU A 449 12.08 12.15 4.17
C GLU A 449 11.82 13.31 3.19
N LEU A 450 11.37 14.47 3.66
CA LEU A 450 11.40 15.71 2.87
C LEU A 450 12.82 16.03 2.37
N ALA A 451 13.86 15.69 3.16
CA ALA A 451 15.24 15.81 2.69
C ALA A 451 15.54 14.90 1.50
N THR A 452 14.95 13.70 1.46
CA THR A 452 15.06 12.78 0.31
C THR A 452 14.33 13.33 -0.92
N VAL A 453 13.13 13.88 -0.73
CA VAL A 453 12.35 14.55 -1.80
C VAL A 453 13.18 15.68 -2.43
N VAL A 454 13.70 16.60 -1.61
CA VAL A 454 14.43 17.79 -2.07
C VAL A 454 15.77 17.42 -2.74
N ALA A 455 16.52 16.47 -2.14
CA ALA A 455 17.81 16.02 -2.66
C ALA A 455 17.67 15.36 -4.05
N ASN A 456 16.58 14.65 -4.28
CA ASN A 456 16.29 14.00 -5.55
C ASN A 456 15.43 14.83 -6.50
N ARG A 457 15.05 16.05 -6.12
CA ARG A 457 14.22 16.99 -6.92
C ARG A 457 12.88 16.36 -7.36
N ILE A 458 12.26 15.60 -6.47
CA ILE A 458 10.98 14.93 -6.74
C ILE A 458 9.86 15.96 -6.75
N PRO A 459 9.10 16.15 -7.83
CA PRO A 459 8.04 17.17 -7.91
C PRO A 459 6.75 16.70 -7.21
N LEU A 460 6.89 16.19 -5.99
CA LEU A 460 5.80 15.61 -5.21
C LEU A 460 4.79 16.68 -4.78
N LYS A 461 3.49 16.40 -4.92
CA LYS A 461 2.40 17.24 -4.46
C LYS A 461 1.83 16.63 -3.17
N MET A 462 2.03 17.32 -2.06
CA MET A 462 1.71 16.84 -0.72
C MET A 462 0.59 17.70 -0.12
N PHE A 463 -0.54 17.09 0.20
CA PHE A 463 -1.68 17.74 0.83
C PHE A 463 -1.88 17.13 2.21
N VAL A 464 -1.59 17.92 3.24
CA VAL A 464 -1.73 17.50 4.64
C VAL A 464 -3.09 18.00 5.14
N LEU A 465 -4.02 17.06 5.35
CA LEU A 465 -5.34 17.33 5.92
C LEU A 465 -5.17 17.49 7.44
N ASN A 466 -5.07 18.73 7.88
CA ASN A 466 -4.70 19.10 9.23
C ASN A 466 -5.95 19.41 10.06
N ASN A 467 -6.29 18.50 10.95
CA ASN A 467 -7.33 18.68 11.96
C ASN A 467 -6.76 18.87 13.38
N SER A 468 -5.45 18.74 13.55
CA SER A 468 -4.72 18.78 14.81
C SER A 468 -5.04 17.64 15.78
N PHE A 469 -5.57 16.53 15.27
CA PHE A 469 -5.93 15.33 16.03
C PHE A 469 -5.45 14.05 15.36
N LEU A 470 -5.31 13.00 16.15
CA LEU A 470 -5.34 11.62 15.67
C LEU A 470 -6.80 11.26 15.31
N GLY A 471 -7.27 11.83 14.20
CA GLY A 471 -8.70 11.97 13.89
C GLY A 471 -9.49 10.65 13.83
N MET A 472 -8.88 9.53 13.39
CA MET A 472 -9.57 8.24 13.39
C MET A 472 -9.79 7.73 14.82
N VAL A 473 -8.82 7.91 15.72
CA VAL A 473 -8.98 7.52 17.14
C VAL A 473 -10.01 8.43 17.81
N ARG A 474 -9.94 9.75 17.58
CA ARG A 474 -10.95 10.70 18.04
C ARG A 474 -12.36 10.30 17.61
N GLN A 475 -12.55 9.91 16.34
CA GLN A 475 -13.86 9.45 15.84
C GLN A 475 -14.38 8.22 16.61
N TRP A 476 -13.49 7.30 16.97
CA TRP A 476 -13.86 6.13 17.77
C TRP A 476 -14.25 6.51 19.19
N GLU A 477 -13.52 7.44 19.81
CA GLU A 477 -13.84 7.98 21.14
C GLU A 477 -15.22 8.66 21.14
N ASP A 478 -15.51 9.47 20.09
CA ASP A 478 -16.83 10.09 19.92
C ASP A 478 -17.98 9.07 19.85
N MET A 479 -17.76 7.98 19.14
CA MET A 479 -18.81 6.99 18.83
C MET A 479 -18.98 5.93 19.92
N MET A 480 -17.92 5.59 20.64
CA MET A 480 -17.89 4.43 21.53
C MET A 480 -17.75 4.78 23.01
N ASP A 481 -17.25 5.96 23.33
CA ASP A 481 -16.90 6.34 24.71
C ASP A 481 -17.52 7.68 25.14
N GLY A 482 -18.65 8.04 24.56
CA GLY A 482 -19.43 9.21 24.95
C GLY A 482 -18.78 10.56 24.64
N GLY A 483 -17.75 10.59 23.78
CA GLY A 483 -17.05 11.80 23.39
C GLY A 483 -15.93 12.23 24.35
N HIS A 484 -15.47 11.33 25.22
CA HIS A 484 -14.26 11.55 26.00
C HIS A 484 -13.02 11.36 25.14
N HIS A 485 -12.15 12.35 25.07
CA HIS A 485 -10.94 12.33 24.22
C HIS A 485 -9.68 12.08 25.06
N TYR A 486 -8.96 10.98 24.75
CA TYR A 486 -7.75 10.56 25.47
C TYR A 486 -6.53 10.66 24.56
N GLU A 487 -5.64 11.63 24.84
CA GLU A 487 -4.34 11.77 24.13
C GLU A 487 -4.43 11.82 22.57
N THR A 488 -5.60 12.20 22.03
CA THR A 488 -5.81 12.30 20.56
C THR A 488 -5.56 13.69 20.01
N CYS A 489 -5.58 14.73 20.85
CA CYS A 489 -5.21 16.09 20.47
C CYS A 489 -3.69 16.25 20.39
N LEU A 490 -3.17 16.59 19.22
CA LEU A 490 -1.73 16.74 19.00
C LEU A 490 -1.13 18.01 19.66
N ALA A 491 -1.97 18.94 20.13
CA ALA A 491 -1.57 20.14 20.85
C ALA A 491 -1.69 19.97 22.38
N ARG A 492 -2.07 18.79 22.86
CA ARG A 492 -2.31 18.54 24.29
C ARG A 492 -1.05 18.75 25.13
N ASN A 493 -1.22 19.38 26.29
CA ASN A 493 -0.20 19.59 27.30
C ASN A 493 -0.80 19.57 28.70
N ASP A 494 0.01 19.75 29.73
CA ASP A 494 -0.36 19.70 31.15
C ASP A 494 -1.37 20.78 31.59
N GLU A 495 -1.59 21.81 30.76
CA GLU A 495 -2.53 22.91 31.04
C GLU A 495 -3.94 22.62 30.48
N CYS A 496 -4.09 21.54 29.69
CA CYS A 496 -5.37 21.19 29.09
C CYS A 496 -6.31 20.49 30.08
N GLU A 497 -7.59 20.88 30.08
CA GLU A 497 -8.63 20.13 30.78
C GLU A 497 -8.73 18.71 30.22
N PRO A 498 -9.12 17.71 31.04
CA PRO A 498 -9.13 16.31 30.63
C PRO A 498 -9.86 16.02 29.31
N ASP A 499 -11.01 16.62 29.08
CA ASP A 499 -11.87 16.38 27.91
C ASP A 499 -11.83 17.53 26.90
N CYS A 500 -10.76 18.30 26.86
CA CYS A 500 -10.62 19.42 25.96
C CYS A 500 -10.62 18.99 24.48
N ILE A 501 -11.62 19.46 23.72
CA ILE A 501 -11.72 19.24 22.26
C ILE A 501 -11.49 20.53 21.47
N ASP A 502 -11.35 21.67 22.16
CA ASP A 502 -11.19 22.96 21.53
C ASP A 502 -9.71 23.27 21.25
N ILE A 503 -9.42 23.52 19.97
CA ILE A 503 -8.11 23.98 19.56
C ILE A 503 -8.22 25.47 19.22
N ASP A 504 -7.77 26.29 20.13
CA ASP A 504 -7.66 27.73 19.92
C ASP A 504 -6.33 28.12 19.24
N GLN A 505 -6.08 29.39 19.09
CA GLN A 505 -4.84 29.88 18.52
C GLN A 505 -3.62 29.61 19.43
N THR A 506 -3.82 29.50 20.74
CA THR A 506 -2.76 29.21 21.71
C THR A 506 -2.30 27.78 21.55
N CYS A 507 -3.24 26.84 21.50
CA CYS A 507 -2.95 25.42 21.21
C CYS A 507 -2.19 25.24 19.89
N ARG A 508 -2.63 25.94 18.83
CA ARG A 508 -2.00 25.86 17.51
C ARG A 508 -0.55 26.35 17.48
N ARG A 509 -0.13 27.21 18.42
CA ARG A 509 1.28 27.62 18.53
C ARG A 509 2.21 26.52 19.04
N GLN A 510 1.66 25.49 19.65
CA GLN A 510 2.40 24.34 20.14
C GLN A 510 2.57 23.26 19.06
N LEU A 511 1.78 23.32 17.98
CA LEU A 511 1.88 22.40 16.85
C LEU A 511 3.02 22.78 15.90
N PRO A 512 3.65 21.81 15.23
CA PRO A 512 4.63 22.08 14.19
C PRO A 512 4.09 23.00 13.12
N ASN A 513 4.80 24.09 12.83
CA ASN A 513 4.43 25.00 11.76
C ASN A 513 4.88 24.47 10.41
N LEU A 514 3.99 23.78 9.69
CA LEU A 514 4.29 23.23 8.37
C LEU A 514 4.73 24.29 7.34
N MET A 515 4.29 25.55 7.49
CA MET A 515 4.73 26.64 6.60
C MET A 515 6.23 26.95 6.76
N GLY A 516 6.79 26.74 7.94
CA GLY A 516 8.21 26.94 8.22
C GLY A 516 9.12 25.91 7.52
N LEU A 517 8.59 24.82 7.02
CA LEU A 517 9.38 23.77 6.36
C LEU A 517 10.07 24.26 5.07
N SER A 518 9.52 25.27 4.39
CA SER A 518 10.18 25.89 3.23
C SER A 518 11.49 26.62 3.58
N GLN A 519 11.65 27.02 4.84
CA GLN A 519 12.90 27.61 5.35
C GLN A 519 13.93 26.55 5.71
N VAL A 520 13.47 25.33 6.07
CA VAL A 520 14.32 24.20 6.47
C VAL A 520 14.76 23.38 5.26
N TYR A 521 13.84 23.14 4.31
CA TYR A 521 14.06 22.31 3.14
C TYR A 521 14.13 23.18 1.86
N PRO A 522 15.34 23.43 1.30
CA PRO A 522 15.50 24.23 0.09
C PRO A 522 14.68 23.66 -1.08
N ARG A 523 14.04 24.51 -1.86
CA ARG A 523 13.19 24.16 -3.02
C ARG A 523 11.83 23.55 -2.67
N LEU A 524 11.49 23.39 -1.39
CA LEU A 524 10.13 23.06 -0.99
C LEU A 524 9.27 24.33 -1.00
N THR A 525 8.18 24.32 -1.75
CA THR A 525 7.15 25.37 -1.66
C THR A 525 6.11 24.94 -0.64
N THR A 526 5.73 25.86 0.25
CA THR A 526 4.66 25.62 1.22
C THR A 526 3.50 26.58 0.99
N MET A 527 2.28 26.08 1.08
CA MET A 527 1.04 26.82 0.97
C MET A 527 0.11 26.45 2.12
N ARG A 528 -0.83 27.31 2.47
CA ARG A 528 -1.87 27.01 3.46
C ARG A 528 -3.22 27.53 2.99
N VAL A 529 -4.25 26.72 3.23
CA VAL A 529 -5.64 27.13 3.03
C VAL A 529 -6.46 26.77 4.26
N LYS A 530 -7.36 27.70 4.69
CA LYS A 530 -8.12 27.58 5.94
C LYS A 530 -9.63 27.72 5.73
N ASP A 531 -10.04 28.29 4.63
CA ASP A 531 -11.45 28.53 4.33
C ASP A 531 -11.83 27.93 2.98
N PRO A 532 -13.10 27.51 2.82
CA PRO A 532 -13.57 26.83 1.61
C PRO A 532 -13.43 27.67 0.33
N ALA A 533 -13.55 28.99 0.43
CA ALA A 533 -13.55 29.86 -0.75
C ALA A 533 -12.19 29.85 -1.48
N GLY A 534 -11.10 29.73 -0.73
CA GLY A 534 -9.74 29.67 -1.28
C GLY A 534 -9.27 28.29 -1.69
N LEU A 535 -10.03 27.22 -1.39
CA LEU A 535 -9.58 25.85 -1.54
C LEU A 535 -9.21 25.49 -2.99
N ALA A 536 -10.14 25.64 -3.92
CA ALA A 536 -9.95 25.20 -5.31
C ALA A 536 -8.77 25.94 -5.99
N ASP A 537 -8.62 27.22 -5.73
CA ASP A 537 -7.53 28.02 -6.30
C ASP A 537 -6.17 27.61 -5.70
N THR A 538 -6.11 27.35 -4.40
CA THR A 538 -4.87 26.88 -3.74
C THR A 538 -4.44 25.52 -4.28
N LEU A 539 -5.38 24.57 -4.41
CA LEU A 539 -5.07 23.23 -4.93
C LEU A 539 -4.61 23.30 -6.40
N ARG A 540 -5.28 24.11 -7.23
CA ARG A 540 -4.89 24.35 -8.63
C ARG A 540 -3.49 24.96 -8.73
N GLN A 541 -3.20 25.97 -7.91
CA GLN A 541 -1.89 26.61 -7.84
C GLN A 541 -0.81 25.60 -7.42
N ALA A 542 -1.08 24.77 -6.40
CA ALA A 542 -0.16 23.75 -5.93
C ALA A 542 0.17 22.73 -7.02
N MET A 543 -0.84 22.25 -7.76
CA MET A 543 -0.65 21.31 -8.86
C MET A 543 0.15 21.91 -10.01
N ALA A 544 -0.03 23.21 -10.31
CA ALA A 544 0.69 23.93 -11.38
C ALA A 544 2.12 24.35 -10.97
N THR A 545 2.43 24.44 -9.68
CA THR A 545 3.73 24.88 -9.19
C THR A 545 4.82 23.84 -9.47
N ALA A 546 5.94 24.26 -10.06
CA ALA A 546 7.06 23.38 -10.33
C ALA A 546 7.75 22.91 -9.03
N GLY A 547 8.26 21.68 -9.02
CA GLY A 547 8.98 21.08 -7.89
C GLY A 547 8.06 20.55 -6.78
N PRO A 548 8.62 20.24 -5.60
CA PRO A 548 7.86 19.75 -4.46
C PRO A 548 7.03 20.86 -3.82
N VAL A 549 5.76 20.55 -3.55
CA VAL A 549 4.81 21.46 -2.90
C VAL A 549 4.15 20.76 -1.72
N LEU A 550 4.09 21.42 -0.60
CA LEU A 550 3.33 21.00 0.57
C LEU A 550 2.23 21.99 0.85
N VAL A 551 1.00 21.53 0.89
CA VAL A 551 -0.18 22.33 1.23
C VAL A 551 -0.70 21.88 2.59
N ASP A 552 -0.70 22.78 3.56
CA ASP A 552 -1.32 22.63 4.88
C ASP A 552 -2.80 23.02 4.76
N VAL A 553 -3.67 22.01 4.64
CA VAL A 553 -5.12 22.20 4.48
C VAL A 553 -5.79 22.04 5.84
N TRP A 554 -6.28 23.13 6.41
CA TRP A 554 -6.99 23.10 7.67
C TRP A 554 -8.43 22.66 7.46
N ILE A 555 -8.72 21.43 7.85
CA ILE A 555 -10.04 20.82 7.69
C ILE A 555 -10.89 20.94 8.96
N ASP A 556 -12.18 20.63 8.83
CA ASP A 556 -13.10 20.51 9.95
C ASP A 556 -12.57 19.46 10.94
N LYS A 557 -12.31 19.88 12.18
CA LYS A 557 -11.77 19.00 13.23
C LYS A 557 -12.79 17.95 13.68
N ALA A 558 -14.08 18.24 13.56
CA ALA A 558 -15.16 17.36 13.98
C ALA A 558 -15.63 16.39 12.88
N GLU A 559 -15.09 16.52 11.66
CA GLU A 559 -15.54 15.68 10.55
C GLU A 559 -15.23 14.20 10.80
N ASN A 560 -16.23 13.36 10.59
CA ASN A 560 -16.12 11.91 10.70
C ASN A 560 -16.14 11.23 9.33
N VAL A 561 -15.51 10.07 9.25
CA VAL A 561 -15.58 9.23 8.05
C VAL A 561 -16.90 8.50 8.05
N LEU A 562 -17.78 8.90 7.14
CA LEU A 562 -19.07 8.26 6.89
C LEU A 562 -19.18 7.94 5.38
N PRO A 563 -19.96 6.94 4.99
CA PRO A 563 -20.69 5.99 5.84
C PRO A 563 -19.75 5.08 6.63
N MET A 564 -20.28 4.50 7.70
CA MET A 564 -19.53 3.60 8.56
C MET A 564 -20.41 2.46 9.10
N VAL A 565 -19.88 1.23 9.06
CA VAL A 565 -20.44 0.09 9.77
C VAL A 565 -19.71 -0.05 11.10
N PRO A 566 -20.35 0.21 12.26
CA PRO A 566 -19.68 0.11 13.55
C PRO A 566 -19.17 -1.31 13.83
N PRO A 567 -18.10 -1.48 14.63
CA PRO A 567 -17.61 -2.81 15.01
C PRO A 567 -18.69 -3.67 15.65
N GLY A 568 -18.70 -4.94 15.28
CA GLY A 568 -19.70 -5.89 15.81
C GLY A 568 -21.08 -5.76 15.17
N HIS A 569 -21.29 -4.83 14.24
CA HIS A 569 -22.53 -4.65 13.51
C HIS A 569 -22.46 -5.23 12.09
N GLY A 570 -23.61 -5.44 11.46
CA GLY A 570 -23.72 -5.91 10.07
C GLY A 570 -23.95 -4.76 9.09
N LEU A 571 -23.87 -5.05 7.79
CA LEU A 571 -24.05 -4.05 6.71
C LEU A 571 -25.40 -3.30 6.79
N ALA A 572 -26.44 -3.94 7.33
CA ALA A 572 -27.76 -3.32 7.53
C ALA A 572 -27.78 -2.24 8.63
N GLN A 573 -26.74 -2.15 9.43
CA GLN A 573 -26.60 -1.21 10.54
C GLN A 573 -25.59 -0.11 10.24
N MET A 574 -25.33 0.12 8.95
CA MET A 574 -24.46 1.19 8.47
C MET A 574 -25.01 2.56 8.89
N ILE A 575 -24.15 3.41 9.42
CA ILE A 575 -24.42 4.84 9.66
C ILE A 575 -24.06 5.56 8.38
N GLU A 576 -25.01 6.23 7.75
CA GLU A 576 -24.83 6.83 6.43
C GLU A 576 -24.41 8.30 6.49
N SER A 577 -24.91 9.05 7.49
CA SER A 577 -24.68 10.49 7.69
C SER A 577 -24.78 10.90 9.16
#